data_20005ea9c05aba949a38beee41dfa456
#
_entry.id   20005ea9c05aba949a38beee41dfa456
#
_cell.length_a   1.000
_cell.length_b   1.000
_cell.length_c   1.000
_cell.angle_alpha   90.00
_cell.angle_beta   90.00
_cell.angle_gamma   90.00
#
_symmetry.space_group_name_H-M   'P 1'
#
loop_
_entity.id
_entity.type
_entity.pdbx_description
1 polymer ?
#
loop_
_entity_poly.entity_id
_entity_poly.type
_entity_poly.pdbx_seq_one_letter_code
_entity_poly.pdbx_strand_id
1 'polypeptide(L)'
;EQLDFPIVYTSAKMGYAKLDMNSPSTSMEPLFAVVESNVHPPKGDAGAPFQFLVTNIDYNDYIGRIATGKIYSGRVKTGENLAVIKRDGSLVKGRISKLLGYEGLKQVEIEEAVTGDIVSIAGFESVGIGETLASAENPVALPYVAIDEPTISMNFIVNSSPFAGREGKLVTSRNIRERLDKELRTNVSLRVEDTDNADTFKVSGRGELHLSILIENMRREGFEMAVSKPEVILREVDGKKMEPMEYLVVDVPSEYQGVIIEKMGPRKGEMTSMQPMGETIRVEFIIPARGLIGLRSEVLTDTRGTAVMTHTFHDYAPFKGEIPGRKNGVLIAMENGETTAYALDALQPRGILFLPPGIEVYGGMIIGQHAKDNDLDVNPCKGKKLTNVRASGSDDAVKLAPPRILTLEQALEFIDDDELVEVTPKSIRLRKKELDPNRRKRK
;
A
#
# COMPACT_ATOMS: atom_id res chain seq x y z
N GLU A 1 -7.85 29.67 -23.73
CA GLU A 1 -7.23 28.56 -24.45
C GLU A 1 -7.80 27.21 -24.08
N GLN A 2 -8.07 26.92 -22.78
CA GLN A 2 -8.64 25.61 -22.36
C GLN A 2 -10.13 25.44 -22.67
N LEU A 3 -10.85 26.48 -23.05
CA LEU A 3 -12.26 26.43 -23.43
C LEU A 3 -12.48 26.20 -24.92
N ASP A 4 -11.42 26.32 -25.74
CA ASP A 4 -11.44 26.12 -27.19
C ASP A 4 -10.71 24.83 -27.51
N PHE A 5 -11.44 23.74 -27.70
CA PHE A 5 -10.91 22.41 -27.99
C PHE A 5 -11.79 21.67 -29.01
N PRO A 6 -11.19 20.82 -29.85
CA PRO A 6 -11.95 20.03 -30.83
C PRO A 6 -12.81 19.00 -30.15
N ILE A 7 -14.08 18.90 -30.57
CA ILE A 7 -15.04 17.91 -30.09
C ILE A 7 -15.24 16.82 -31.13
N VAL A 8 -15.12 15.56 -30.72
CA VAL A 8 -15.36 14.39 -31.61
C VAL A 8 -16.37 13.47 -30.93
N TYR A 9 -17.44 13.14 -31.62
CA TYR A 9 -18.47 12.23 -31.17
C TYR A 9 -18.14 10.80 -31.64
N THR A 10 -17.97 9.87 -30.71
CA THR A 10 -17.50 8.52 -31.04
C THR A 10 -18.39 7.42 -30.47
N SER A 11 -18.42 6.29 -31.14
CA SER A 11 -18.98 5.04 -30.65
C SER A 11 -17.97 3.91 -30.86
N ALA A 12 -17.22 3.54 -29.84
CA ALA A 12 -16.26 2.43 -29.91
C ALA A 12 -16.95 1.10 -30.29
N LYS A 13 -18.16 0.87 -29.75
CA LYS A 13 -18.94 -0.33 -30.02
C LYS A 13 -19.34 -0.44 -31.51
N MET A 14 -19.65 0.67 -32.16
CA MET A 14 -20.09 0.73 -33.56
C MET A 14 -18.93 1.05 -34.51
N GLY A 15 -17.73 1.35 -33.99
CA GLY A 15 -16.53 1.56 -34.80
C GLY A 15 -16.55 2.86 -35.61
N TYR A 16 -17.19 3.93 -35.17
CA TYR A 16 -17.23 5.19 -35.90
C TYR A 16 -16.90 6.41 -35.05
N ALA A 17 -16.42 7.47 -35.68
CA ALA A 17 -16.23 8.80 -35.13
C ALA A 17 -16.83 9.87 -36.07
N LYS A 18 -17.30 10.99 -35.50
CA LYS A 18 -17.94 12.11 -36.20
C LYS A 18 -17.46 13.44 -35.62
N LEU A 19 -17.31 14.45 -36.50
CA LEU A 19 -17.04 15.83 -36.08
C LEU A 19 -18.34 16.62 -35.81
N ASP A 20 -19.46 16.14 -36.35
CA ASP A 20 -20.81 16.68 -36.11
C ASP A 20 -21.77 15.50 -35.86
N MET A 21 -22.66 15.66 -34.90
CA MET A 21 -23.67 14.65 -34.50
C MET A 21 -24.54 14.17 -35.66
N ASN A 22 -24.86 15.07 -36.60
CA ASN A 22 -25.76 14.79 -37.72
C ASN A 22 -25.06 14.18 -38.94
N SER A 23 -23.72 14.18 -38.98
CA SER A 23 -22.95 13.64 -40.10
C SER A 23 -22.93 12.12 -40.08
N PRO A 24 -23.09 11.45 -41.27
CA PRO A 24 -22.92 10.00 -41.35
C PRO A 24 -21.44 9.66 -41.23
N SER A 25 -21.11 8.60 -40.47
CA SER A 25 -19.76 8.04 -40.44
C SER A 25 -19.81 6.55 -40.10
N THR A 26 -18.92 5.80 -40.72
CA THR A 26 -18.76 4.35 -40.56
C THR A 26 -17.34 3.96 -40.18
N SER A 27 -16.46 4.94 -39.92
CA SER A 27 -15.06 4.69 -39.61
C SER A 27 -14.59 5.56 -38.42
N MET A 28 -13.44 5.21 -37.83
CA MET A 28 -12.76 5.98 -36.76
C MET A 28 -11.84 7.06 -37.35
N GLU A 29 -11.73 7.19 -38.64
CA GLU A 29 -10.80 8.11 -39.33
C GLU A 29 -10.93 9.58 -38.86
N PRO A 30 -12.16 10.14 -38.64
CA PRO A 30 -12.28 11.50 -38.13
C PRO A 30 -11.64 11.72 -36.77
N LEU A 31 -11.61 10.69 -35.88
CA LEU A 31 -10.90 10.75 -34.62
C LEU A 31 -9.38 10.79 -34.82
N PHE A 32 -8.86 9.91 -35.70
CA PHE A 32 -7.42 9.87 -35.97
C PHE A 32 -6.92 11.16 -36.62
N ALA A 33 -7.69 11.73 -37.54
CA ALA A 33 -7.36 13.02 -38.17
C ALA A 33 -7.31 14.16 -37.13
N VAL A 34 -8.23 14.20 -36.17
CA VAL A 34 -8.20 15.20 -35.07
C VAL A 34 -7.01 14.95 -34.14
N VAL A 35 -6.68 13.72 -33.83
CA VAL A 35 -5.49 13.38 -33.03
C VAL A 35 -4.22 13.83 -33.75
N GLU A 36 -4.07 13.50 -35.03
CA GLU A 36 -2.90 13.87 -35.85
C GLU A 36 -2.72 15.40 -35.94
N SER A 37 -3.81 16.14 -36.09
CA SER A 37 -3.76 17.60 -36.23
C SER A 37 -3.55 18.37 -34.90
N ASN A 38 -3.94 17.79 -33.76
CA ASN A 38 -3.94 18.51 -32.46
C ASN A 38 -2.93 17.96 -31.45
N VAL A 39 -2.46 16.71 -31.60
CA VAL A 39 -1.46 16.12 -30.72
C VAL A 39 -0.07 16.34 -31.32
N HIS A 40 0.73 17.14 -30.66
CA HIS A 40 2.10 17.40 -31.13
C HIS A 40 2.97 16.13 -31.03
N PRO A 41 3.81 15.86 -32.06
CA PRO A 41 4.77 14.78 -32.01
C PRO A 41 5.80 14.99 -30.88
N PRO A 42 6.49 13.92 -30.43
CA PRO A 42 7.56 14.06 -29.44
C PRO A 42 8.60 15.09 -29.89
N LYS A 43 8.97 15.98 -28.96
CA LYS A 43 10.03 16.97 -29.20
C LYS A 43 11.39 16.31 -28.90
N GLY A 44 12.38 16.57 -29.73
CA GLY A 44 13.76 16.11 -29.54
C GLY A 44 14.52 16.04 -30.87
N ASP A 45 15.84 15.98 -30.77
CA ASP A 45 16.75 15.90 -31.93
C ASP A 45 17.38 14.50 -31.99
N ALA A 46 17.08 13.74 -33.03
CA ALA A 46 17.64 12.41 -33.24
C ALA A 46 19.15 12.43 -33.61
N GLY A 47 19.69 13.60 -34.00
CA GLY A 47 21.11 13.81 -34.28
C GLY A 47 21.95 14.26 -33.07
N ALA A 48 21.28 14.63 -31.96
CA ALA A 48 21.95 15.05 -30.74
C ALA A 48 22.52 13.86 -29.94
N PRO A 49 23.39 14.09 -28.96
CA PRO A 49 23.86 13.04 -28.03
C PRO A 49 22.69 12.32 -27.35
N PHE A 50 22.80 11.02 -27.18
CA PHE A 50 21.76 10.19 -26.57
C PHE A 50 21.50 10.58 -25.12
N GLN A 51 20.22 10.75 -24.78
CA GLN A 51 19.73 10.96 -23.41
C GLN A 51 18.43 10.20 -23.20
N PHE A 52 18.40 9.40 -22.14
CA PHE A 52 17.27 8.56 -21.76
C PHE A 52 17.04 8.69 -20.25
N LEU A 53 15.82 9.05 -19.85
CA LEU A 53 15.43 9.12 -18.45
C LEU A 53 14.79 7.83 -18.02
N VAL A 54 15.34 7.21 -16.98
CA VAL A 54 14.81 5.99 -16.39
C VAL A 54 13.60 6.32 -15.52
N THR A 55 12.43 5.80 -15.88
CA THR A 55 11.16 6.04 -15.16
C THR A 55 10.65 4.80 -14.44
N ASN A 56 11.05 3.61 -14.86
CA ASN A 56 10.69 2.35 -14.23
C ASN A 56 11.85 1.36 -14.27
N ILE A 57 11.90 0.47 -13.28
CA ILE A 57 12.85 -0.63 -13.20
C ILE A 57 12.08 -1.94 -13.11
N ASP A 58 12.48 -2.90 -13.91
CA ASP A 58 12.04 -4.29 -13.84
C ASP A 58 13.24 -5.22 -13.71
N TYR A 59 13.00 -6.49 -13.44
CA TYR A 59 14.04 -7.50 -13.30
C TYR A 59 13.62 -8.81 -13.93
N ASN A 60 14.53 -9.37 -14.72
CA ASN A 60 14.38 -10.68 -15.33
C ASN A 60 15.59 -11.55 -14.97
N ASP A 61 15.36 -12.77 -14.51
CA ASP A 61 16.44 -13.65 -14.03
C ASP A 61 17.47 -14.01 -15.12
N TYR A 62 17.13 -13.84 -16.42
CA TYR A 62 18.02 -14.16 -17.55
C TYR A 62 18.81 -12.96 -18.08
N ILE A 63 18.22 -11.76 -18.06
CA ILE A 63 18.80 -10.54 -18.64
C ILE A 63 19.17 -9.48 -17.59
N GLY A 64 18.88 -9.76 -16.32
CA GLY A 64 19.16 -8.88 -15.20
C GLY A 64 18.18 -7.71 -15.09
N ARG A 65 18.68 -6.57 -14.64
CA ARG A 65 17.90 -5.33 -14.45
C ARG A 65 17.54 -4.69 -15.79
N ILE A 66 16.31 -4.26 -15.91
CA ILE A 66 15.71 -3.66 -17.10
C ILE A 66 15.26 -2.24 -16.74
N ALA A 67 15.86 -1.23 -17.36
CA ALA A 67 15.48 0.17 -17.20
C ALA A 67 14.51 0.56 -18.30
N THR A 68 13.28 0.94 -17.94
CA THR A 68 12.26 1.46 -18.86
C THR A 68 12.16 2.97 -18.74
N GLY A 69 12.05 3.67 -19.87
CA GLY A 69 11.95 5.12 -19.87
C GLY A 69 11.74 5.70 -21.26
N LYS A 70 11.93 7.02 -21.38
CA LYS A 70 11.78 7.78 -22.61
C LYS A 70 13.13 8.28 -23.12
N ILE A 71 13.34 8.18 -24.43
CA ILE A 71 14.46 8.82 -25.12
C ILE A 71 14.11 10.31 -25.35
N TYR A 72 14.89 11.20 -24.74
CA TYR A 72 14.72 12.66 -24.84
C TYR A 72 15.49 13.25 -26.01
N SER A 73 16.65 12.68 -26.37
CA SER A 73 17.44 13.08 -27.53
C SER A 73 18.28 11.91 -28.04
N GLY A 74 18.72 12.04 -29.29
CA GLY A 74 19.59 11.07 -29.94
C GLY A 74 18.89 9.79 -30.39
N ARG A 75 19.71 8.81 -30.65
CA ARG A 75 19.32 7.43 -31.04
C ARG A 75 20.23 6.42 -30.33
N VAL A 76 19.80 5.20 -30.25
CA VAL A 76 20.56 4.12 -29.59
C VAL A 76 20.34 2.80 -30.30
N LYS A 77 21.38 1.96 -30.32
CA LYS A 77 21.37 0.60 -30.87
C LYS A 77 21.74 -0.46 -29.83
N THR A 78 21.24 -1.66 -30.05
CA THR A 78 21.66 -2.81 -29.26
C THR A 78 23.18 -2.98 -29.35
N GLY A 79 23.83 -3.25 -28.20
CA GLY A 79 25.28 -3.42 -28.12
C GLY A 79 26.08 -2.14 -28.00
N GLU A 80 25.46 -0.97 -27.96
CA GLU A 80 26.13 0.33 -27.80
C GLU A 80 26.57 0.55 -26.35
N ASN A 81 27.68 1.29 -26.18
CA ASN A 81 28.20 1.67 -24.87
C ASN A 81 27.57 2.98 -24.41
N LEU A 82 27.01 3.00 -23.21
CA LEU A 82 26.41 4.16 -22.57
C LEU A 82 27.01 4.41 -21.19
N ALA A 83 26.76 5.59 -20.65
CA ALA A 83 27.05 5.97 -19.27
C ALA A 83 25.75 6.18 -18.49
N VAL A 84 25.63 5.56 -17.31
CA VAL A 84 24.63 5.89 -16.29
C VAL A 84 25.16 7.08 -15.51
N ILE A 85 24.41 8.15 -15.48
CA ILE A 85 24.69 9.32 -14.63
C ILE A 85 23.87 9.17 -13.36
N LYS A 86 24.59 8.98 -12.24
CA LYS A 86 24.01 8.78 -10.92
C LYS A 86 23.49 10.08 -10.30
N ARG A 87 22.69 9.96 -9.23
CA ARG A 87 22.20 11.10 -8.45
C ARG A 87 23.33 12.01 -7.94
N ASP A 88 24.47 11.43 -7.56
CA ASP A 88 25.66 12.18 -7.08
C ASP A 88 26.56 12.71 -8.21
N GLY A 89 26.15 12.54 -9.47
CA GLY A 89 26.91 12.93 -10.65
C GLY A 89 27.99 11.92 -11.06
N SER A 90 28.18 10.82 -10.34
CA SER A 90 29.13 9.78 -10.73
C SER A 90 28.67 9.05 -11.98
N LEU A 91 29.64 8.55 -12.78
CA LEU A 91 29.40 7.89 -14.05
C LEU A 91 29.74 6.41 -13.96
N VAL A 92 28.79 5.58 -14.35
CA VAL A 92 28.99 4.13 -14.48
C VAL A 92 28.82 3.73 -15.94
N LYS A 93 29.88 3.29 -16.60
CA LYS A 93 29.83 2.85 -17.99
C LYS A 93 29.33 1.41 -18.11
N GLY A 94 28.56 1.15 -19.14
CA GLY A 94 28.03 -0.19 -19.43
C GLY A 94 27.67 -0.31 -20.91
N ARG A 95 27.27 -1.54 -21.29
CA ARG A 95 26.88 -1.87 -22.66
C ARG A 95 25.46 -2.40 -22.67
N ILE A 96 24.66 -1.97 -23.65
CA ILE A 96 23.32 -2.48 -23.87
C ILE A 96 23.41 -3.96 -24.25
N SER A 97 22.84 -4.83 -23.41
CA SER A 97 22.71 -6.26 -23.71
C SER A 97 21.45 -6.55 -24.52
N LYS A 98 20.35 -5.84 -24.22
CA LYS A 98 19.08 -5.91 -24.96
C LYS A 98 18.40 -4.56 -25.01
N LEU A 99 17.77 -4.27 -26.15
CA LEU A 99 16.91 -3.11 -26.36
C LEU A 99 15.52 -3.64 -26.71
N LEU A 100 14.50 -3.25 -25.95
CA LEU A 100 13.13 -3.73 -26.09
C LEU A 100 12.21 -2.55 -26.37
N GLY A 101 11.40 -2.65 -27.42
CA GLY A 101 10.29 -1.76 -27.73
C GLY A 101 8.96 -2.37 -27.35
N TYR A 102 7.87 -1.67 -27.64
CA TYR A 102 6.51 -2.11 -27.34
C TYR A 102 5.69 -2.23 -28.64
N GLU A 103 5.10 -3.41 -28.88
CA GLU A 103 4.07 -3.64 -29.87
C GLU A 103 2.75 -3.96 -29.16
N GLY A 104 1.88 -2.97 -29.06
CA GLY A 104 0.73 -3.03 -28.17
C GLY A 104 1.16 -3.18 -26.71
N LEU A 105 0.78 -4.27 -26.06
CA LEU A 105 1.16 -4.58 -24.67
C LEU A 105 2.38 -5.51 -24.54
N LYS A 106 2.95 -5.96 -25.66
CA LYS A 106 4.09 -6.90 -25.64
C LYS A 106 5.40 -6.15 -25.81
N GLN A 107 6.39 -6.54 -25.05
CA GLN A 107 7.78 -6.14 -25.28
C GLN A 107 8.37 -7.00 -26.39
N VAL A 108 8.98 -6.35 -27.37
CA VAL A 108 9.67 -6.99 -28.50
C VAL A 108 11.11 -6.48 -28.58
N GLU A 109 12.03 -7.33 -28.98
CA GLU A 109 13.43 -6.95 -29.18
C GLU A 109 13.54 -6.11 -30.46
N ILE A 110 14.20 -4.95 -30.36
CA ILE A 110 14.42 -4.02 -31.48
C ILE A 110 15.91 -3.72 -31.62
N GLU A 111 16.35 -3.39 -32.84
CA GLU A 111 17.78 -3.11 -33.10
C GLU A 111 18.14 -1.64 -32.79
N GLU A 112 17.21 -0.72 -33.04
CA GLU A 112 17.42 0.74 -32.91
C GLU A 112 16.17 1.41 -32.33
N ALA A 113 16.38 2.48 -31.55
CA ALA A 113 15.33 3.36 -31.04
C ALA A 113 15.80 4.83 -31.15
N VAL A 114 14.82 5.73 -31.29
CA VAL A 114 15.09 7.17 -31.52
C VAL A 114 14.38 8.05 -30.48
N THR A 115 14.73 9.31 -30.51
CA THR A 115 14.09 10.34 -29.68
C THR A 115 12.57 10.28 -29.73
N GLY A 116 11.92 10.33 -28.59
CA GLY A 116 10.47 10.20 -28.42
C GLY A 116 9.99 8.80 -28.07
N ASP A 117 10.78 7.76 -28.39
CA ASP A 117 10.41 6.38 -28.09
C ASP A 117 10.45 6.09 -26.59
N ILE A 118 9.53 5.24 -26.15
CA ILE A 118 9.54 4.61 -24.82
C ILE A 118 10.06 3.20 -25.01
N VAL A 119 11.22 2.91 -24.39
CA VAL A 119 11.91 1.63 -24.55
C VAL A 119 12.38 1.08 -23.21
N SER A 120 12.74 -0.19 -23.22
CA SER A 120 13.37 -0.86 -22.08
C SER A 120 14.80 -1.28 -22.47
N ILE A 121 15.77 -0.94 -21.61
CA ILE A 121 17.20 -1.16 -21.84
C ILE A 121 17.73 -2.07 -20.73
N ALA A 122 18.39 -3.18 -21.10
CA ALA A 122 19.11 -4.07 -20.19
C ALA A 122 20.62 -3.99 -20.40
N GLY A 123 21.39 -4.37 -19.37
CA GLY A 123 22.86 -4.35 -19.38
C GLY A 123 23.49 -3.41 -18.34
N PHE A 124 22.66 -2.81 -17.47
CA PHE A 124 23.09 -1.85 -16.43
C PHE A 124 22.56 -2.28 -15.05
N GLU A 125 23.36 -3.07 -14.31
CA GLU A 125 22.97 -3.62 -13.01
C GLU A 125 22.67 -2.58 -11.94
N SER A 126 23.38 -1.44 -11.98
CA SER A 126 23.31 -0.41 -10.95
C SER A 126 22.41 0.78 -11.31
N VAL A 127 21.65 0.72 -12.41
CA VAL A 127 20.79 1.83 -12.82
C VAL A 127 19.58 1.97 -11.89
N GLY A 128 19.22 3.21 -11.55
CA GLY A 128 18.07 3.57 -10.70
C GLY A 128 17.03 4.41 -11.43
N ILE A 129 15.83 4.51 -10.86
CA ILE A 129 14.79 5.41 -11.36
C ILE A 129 15.22 6.88 -11.15
N GLY A 130 14.91 7.74 -12.11
CA GLY A 130 15.31 9.16 -12.12
C GLY A 130 16.73 9.40 -12.60
N GLU A 131 17.55 8.36 -12.81
CA GLU A 131 18.88 8.47 -13.38
C GLU A 131 18.83 8.58 -14.91
N THR A 132 19.89 9.13 -15.51
CA THR A 132 20.01 9.29 -16.94
C THR A 132 20.96 8.27 -17.53
N LEU A 133 20.52 7.54 -18.56
CA LEU A 133 21.44 6.88 -19.50
C LEU A 133 21.78 7.85 -20.61
N ALA A 134 23.07 8.07 -20.84
CA ALA A 134 23.57 9.04 -21.81
C ALA A 134 24.67 8.45 -22.68
N SER A 135 25.01 9.16 -23.77
CA SER A 135 26.19 8.84 -24.59
C SER A 135 27.43 8.73 -23.72
N ALA A 136 28.24 7.68 -23.90
CA ALA A 136 29.47 7.50 -23.15
C ALA A 136 30.56 8.52 -23.45
N GLU A 137 30.49 9.18 -24.63
CA GLU A 137 31.48 10.19 -25.07
C GLU A 137 31.16 11.57 -24.55
N ASN A 138 29.87 11.93 -24.49
CA ASN A 138 29.40 13.24 -24.00
C ASN A 138 28.19 13.04 -23.07
N PRO A 139 28.41 12.60 -21.82
CA PRO A 139 27.34 12.31 -20.89
C PRO A 139 26.73 13.61 -20.34
N VAL A 140 25.48 13.89 -20.68
CA VAL A 140 24.71 15.04 -20.18
C VAL A 140 23.49 14.52 -19.40
N ALA A 141 23.37 14.90 -18.14
CA ALA A 141 22.27 14.51 -17.29
C ALA A 141 20.97 15.25 -17.64
N LEU A 142 19.85 14.53 -17.59
CA LEU A 142 18.52 15.11 -17.52
C LEU A 142 18.21 15.50 -16.06
N PRO A 143 17.24 16.39 -15.83
CA PRO A 143 16.80 16.71 -14.47
C PRO A 143 16.45 15.44 -13.70
N TYR A 144 17.09 15.24 -12.56
CA TYR A 144 16.83 14.06 -11.72
C TYR A 144 15.42 14.10 -11.13
N VAL A 145 14.70 13.02 -11.25
CA VAL A 145 13.39 12.85 -10.61
C VAL A 145 13.59 12.13 -9.28
N ALA A 146 13.45 12.87 -8.18
CA ALA A 146 13.57 12.29 -6.84
C ALA A 146 12.41 11.34 -6.56
N ILE A 147 12.73 10.23 -5.93
CA ILE A 147 11.74 9.29 -5.39
C ILE A 147 11.61 9.58 -3.91
N ASP A 148 10.37 9.66 -3.42
CA ASP A 148 10.10 9.85 -2.01
C ASP A 148 10.71 8.72 -1.16
N GLU A 149 11.35 9.10 -0.07
CA GLU A 149 11.89 8.15 0.88
C GLU A 149 10.77 7.47 1.67
N PRO A 150 11.02 6.25 2.20
CA PRO A 150 10.07 5.59 3.08
C PRO A 150 9.72 6.46 4.29
N THR A 151 8.43 6.55 4.60
CA THR A 151 7.90 7.29 5.76
C THR A 151 7.31 6.40 6.83
N ILE A 152 6.98 5.15 6.49
CA ILE A 152 6.38 4.15 7.39
C ILE A 152 7.21 2.88 7.37
N SER A 153 7.34 2.25 8.53
CA SER A 153 7.97 0.94 8.70
C SER A 153 7.08 0.00 9.50
N MET A 154 7.24 -1.30 9.28
CA MET A 154 6.65 -2.36 10.10
C MET A 154 7.55 -3.59 10.14
N ASN A 155 7.37 -4.44 11.14
CA ASN A 155 8.12 -5.66 11.25
C ASN A 155 7.38 -6.82 10.57
N PHE A 156 8.07 -7.54 9.69
CA PHE A 156 7.66 -8.82 9.12
C PHE A 156 8.33 -9.91 9.93
N ILE A 157 7.55 -10.78 10.54
CA ILE A 157 7.99 -11.71 11.58
C ILE A 157 7.57 -13.13 11.16
N VAL A 158 8.44 -14.10 11.37
CA VAL A 158 8.07 -15.51 11.24
C VAL A 158 6.89 -15.82 12.17
N ASN A 159 5.82 -16.43 11.63
CA ASN A 159 4.68 -16.77 12.46
C ASN A 159 5.04 -17.85 13.48
N SER A 160 4.91 -17.51 14.75
CA SER A 160 5.18 -18.39 15.91
C SER A 160 3.92 -18.77 16.70
N SER A 161 2.74 -18.55 16.09
CA SER A 161 1.46 -18.90 16.73
C SER A 161 1.27 -20.43 16.82
N PRO A 162 0.36 -20.92 17.68
CA PRO A 162 -0.01 -22.34 17.73
C PRO A 162 -0.55 -22.88 16.41
N PHE A 163 -0.95 -22.02 15.47
CA PHE A 163 -1.44 -22.41 14.15
C PHE A 163 -0.40 -22.24 13.03
N ALA A 164 0.84 -21.89 13.38
CA ALA A 164 1.93 -21.71 12.41
C ALA A 164 2.11 -22.96 11.52
N GLY A 165 2.23 -22.72 10.19
CA GLY A 165 2.43 -23.78 9.20
C GLY A 165 1.21 -24.61 8.83
N ARG A 166 0.02 -24.30 9.36
CA ARG A 166 -1.21 -25.05 9.01
C ARG A 166 -1.79 -24.63 7.66
N GLU A 167 -1.60 -23.40 7.24
CA GLU A 167 -2.23 -22.83 6.05
C GLU A 167 -1.22 -22.37 4.99
N GLY A 168 -0.06 -21.89 5.40
CA GLY A 168 1.01 -21.45 4.51
C GLY A 168 2.04 -22.56 4.24
N LYS A 169 2.68 -22.48 3.07
CA LYS A 169 3.80 -23.35 2.68
C LYS A 169 5.17 -22.68 2.88
N LEU A 170 5.21 -21.36 2.78
CA LEU A 170 6.41 -20.53 2.86
C LEU A 170 6.41 -19.82 4.23
N VAL A 171 6.99 -20.46 5.24
CA VAL A 171 6.82 -20.10 6.66
C VAL A 171 8.14 -19.77 7.38
N THR A 172 9.29 -19.92 6.71
CA THR A 172 10.60 -19.73 7.33
C THR A 172 11.15 -18.31 7.12
N SER A 173 12.05 -17.85 8.01
CA SER A 173 12.74 -16.57 7.84
C SER A 173 13.48 -16.49 6.50
N ARG A 174 14.08 -17.60 6.06
CA ARG A 174 14.73 -17.68 4.75
C ARG A 174 13.73 -17.39 3.60
N ASN A 175 12.56 -18.01 3.60
CA ASN A 175 11.56 -17.75 2.55
C ASN A 175 11.15 -16.28 2.51
N ILE A 176 10.87 -15.69 3.69
CA ILE A 176 10.49 -14.28 3.80
C ILE A 176 11.63 -13.38 3.28
N ARG A 177 12.89 -13.64 3.69
CA ARG A 177 14.05 -12.87 3.25
C ARG A 177 14.24 -12.93 1.74
N GLU A 178 14.26 -14.11 1.16
CA GLU A 178 14.41 -14.31 -0.29
C GLU A 178 13.30 -13.56 -1.08
N ARG A 179 12.08 -13.57 -0.57
CA ARG A 179 10.97 -12.83 -1.21
C ARG A 179 11.13 -11.33 -1.09
N LEU A 180 11.56 -10.82 0.06
CA LEU A 180 11.84 -9.40 0.26
C LEU A 180 13.01 -8.93 -0.60
N ASP A 181 14.08 -9.72 -0.72
CA ASP A 181 15.21 -9.43 -1.60
C ASP A 181 14.80 -9.39 -3.07
N LYS A 182 13.87 -10.25 -3.48
CA LYS A 182 13.28 -10.20 -4.82
C LYS A 182 12.50 -8.90 -5.04
N GLU A 183 11.72 -8.47 -4.07
CA GLU A 183 10.98 -7.21 -4.14
C GLU A 183 11.90 -6.00 -4.26
N LEU A 184 13.02 -5.96 -3.53
CA LEU A 184 14.02 -4.88 -3.57
C LEU A 184 14.66 -4.69 -4.95
N ARG A 185 14.63 -5.69 -5.83
CA ARG A 185 15.19 -5.58 -7.18
C ARG A 185 14.43 -4.61 -8.06
N THR A 186 13.12 -4.48 -7.84
CA THR A 186 12.20 -3.65 -8.64
C THR A 186 11.59 -2.50 -7.85
N ASN A 187 11.37 -2.68 -6.57
CA ASN A 187 10.70 -1.71 -5.70
C ASN A 187 11.70 -0.77 -5.02
N VAL A 188 12.02 0.32 -5.69
CA VAL A 188 13.04 1.30 -5.24
C VAL A 188 12.64 2.09 -4.00
N SER A 189 11.36 2.07 -3.63
CA SER A 189 10.83 2.79 -2.46
C SER A 189 10.69 1.90 -1.23
N LEU A 190 11.11 0.63 -1.35
CA LEU A 190 11.14 -0.32 -0.25
C LEU A 190 12.55 -0.35 0.36
N ARG A 191 12.63 -0.42 1.68
CA ARG A 191 13.86 -0.76 2.41
C ARG A 191 13.59 -1.94 3.32
N VAL A 192 14.55 -2.85 3.41
CA VAL A 192 14.49 -4.01 4.28
C VAL A 192 15.76 -4.04 5.11
N GLU A 193 15.59 -4.04 6.42
CA GLU A 193 16.70 -4.05 7.38
C GLU A 193 16.56 -5.30 8.26
N ASP A 194 17.68 -5.96 8.53
CA ASP A 194 17.76 -7.04 9.52
C ASP A 194 17.64 -6.43 10.92
N THR A 195 17.03 -7.17 11.83
CA THR A 195 16.93 -6.79 13.23
C THR A 195 17.80 -7.70 14.10
N ASP A 196 17.92 -7.42 15.40
CA ASP A 196 18.62 -8.28 16.36
C ASP A 196 17.99 -9.68 16.45
N ASN A 197 16.76 -9.84 15.98
CA ASN A 197 16.06 -11.13 15.89
C ASN A 197 16.08 -11.64 14.44
N ALA A 198 16.74 -12.78 14.21
CA ALA A 198 16.85 -13.41 12.89
C ALA A 198 15.50 -13.79 12.22
N ASP A 199 14.41 -13.84 13.01
CA ASP A 199 13.06 -14.14 12.52
C ASP A 199 12.23 -12.87 12.27
N THR A 200 12.86 -11.69 12.30
CA THR A 200 12.17 -10.39 12.17
C THR A 200 12.92 -9.49 11.19
N PHE A 201 12.21 -8.97 10.21
CA PHE A 201 12.71 -8.02 9.22
C PHE A 201 11.94 -6.70 9.35
N LYS A 202 12.67 -5.58 9.46
CA LYS A 202 12.08 -4.26 9.41
C LYS A 202 11.92 -3.84 7.97
N VAL A 203 10.68 -3.67 7.54
CA VAL A 203 10.31 -3.32 6.18
C VAL A 203 9.74 -1.91 6.17
N SER A 204 10.34 -1.03 5.37
CA SER A 204 9.97 0.39 5.28
C SER A 204 9.46 0.72 3.88
N GLY A 205 8.38 1.48 3.79
CA GLY A 205 7.73 1.87 2.54
C GLY A 205 7.17 3.30 2.58
N ARG A 206 6.66 3.78 1.46
CA ARG A 206 6.11 5.14 1.33
C ARG A 206 4.86 5.38 2.16
N GLY A 207 4.10 4.33 2.48
CA GLY A 207 2.84 4.44 3.19
C GLY A 207 2.24 3.08 3.51
N GLU A 208 1.15 3.10 4.26
CA GLU A 208 0.45 1.90 4.73
C GLU A 208 -0.05 1.03 3.56
N LEU A 209 -0.64 1.64 2.52
CA LEU A 209 -1.13 0.93 1.35
C LEU A 209 0.01 0.21 0.60
N HIS A 210 1.19 0.80 0.50
CA HIS A 210 2.35 0.18 -0.15
C HIS A 210 2.76 -1.12 0.56
N LEU A 211 2.82 -1.10 1.89
CA LEU A 211 3.17 -2.28 2.69
C LEU A 211 2.05 -3.31 2.72
N SER A 212 0.78 -2.89 2.79
CA SER A 212 -0.36 -3.83 2.77
C SER A 212 -0.50 -4.55 1.43
N ILE A 213 -0.20 -3.91 0.30
CA ILE A 213 -0.13 -4.56 -1.02
C ILE A 213 0.98 -5.62 -1.05
N LEU A 214 2.16 -5.31 -0.52
CA LEU A 214 3.26 -6.28 -0.42
C LEU A 214 2.85 -7.50 0.41
N ILE A 215 2.25 -7.28 1.58
CA ILE A 215 1.75 -8.35 2.46
C ILE A 215 0.69 -9.20 1.73
N GLU A 216 -0.26 -8.57 1.05
CA GLU A 216 -1.32 -9.28 0.31
C GLU A 216 -0.76 -10.11 -0.86
N ASN A 217 0.23 -9.58 -1.59
CA ASN A 217 0.92 -10.33 -2.65
C ASN A 217 1.64 -11.56 -2.07
N MET A 218 2.40 -11.40 -0.98
CA MET A 218 3.05 -12.51 -0.30
C MET A 218 2.03 -13.54 0.20
N ARG A 219 0.91 -13.10 0.77
CA ARG A 219 -0.20 -13.97 1.19
C ARG A 219 -0.72 -14.82 0.04
N ARG A 220 -0.95 -14.22 -1.14
CA ARG A 220 -1.41 -14.92 -2.36
C ARG A 220 -0.37 -15.89 -2.94
N GLU A 221 0.91 -15.59 -2.75
CA GLU A 221 2.02 -16.47 -3.13
C GLU A 221 2.18 -17.68 -2.20
N GLY A 222 1.42 -17.74 -1.09
CA GLY A 222 1.42 -18.87 -0.15
C GLY A 222 2.30 -18.66 1.09
N PHE A 223 2.75 -17.45 1.35
CA PHE A 223 3.48 -17.09 2.57
C PHE A 223 2.56 -17.06 3.79
N GLU A 224 3.12 -17.43 4.93
CA GLU A 224 2.53 -17.25 6.24
C GLU A 224 3.51 -16.50 7.12
N MET A 225 3.06 -15.40 7.72
CA MET A 225 3.88 -14.51 8.54
C MET A 225 3.03 -13.75 9.55
N ALA A 226 3.67 -13.13 10.52
CA ALA A 226 3.04 -12.13 11.38
C ALA A 226 3.61 -10.74 11.07
N VAL A 227 2.79 -9.70 11.19
CA VAL A 227 3.23 -8.32 10.98
C VAL A 227 2.86 -7.45 12.17
N SER A 228 3.71 -6.47 12.49
CA SER A 228 3.48 -5.50 13.55
C SER A 228 2.61 -4.34 13.07
N LYS A 229 2.16 -3.52 14.01
CA LYS A 229 1.56 -2.22 13.73
C LYS A 229 2.52 -1.37 12.87
N PRO A 230 2.01 -0.65 11.86
CA PRO A 230 2.81 0.32 11.12
C PRO A 230 3.22 1.49 12.02
N GLU A 231 4.49 1.88 11.93
CA GLU A 231 5.09 2.99 12.66
C GLU A 231 5.72 3.98 11.70
N VAL A 232 5.60 5.28 11.98
CA VAL A 232 6.26 6.30 11.18
C VAL A 232 7.76 6.35 11.48
N ILE A 233 8.55 6.63 10.46
CA ILE A 233 10.00 6.75 10.57
C ILE A 233 10.31 8.16 11.06
N LEU A 234 10.77 8.26 12.30
CA LEU A 234 11.24 9.51 12.88
C LEU A 234 12.69 9.78 12.45
N ARG A 235 13.03 11.05 12.29
CA ARG A 235 14.42 11.51 12.04
C ARG A 235 14.88 12.36 13.22
N GLU A 236 16.18 12.34 13.46
CA GLU A 236 16.82 13.26 14.40
C GLU A 236 17.59 14.31 13.59
N VAL A 237 17.20 15.58 13.75
CA VAL A 237 17.88 16.72 13.13
C VAL A 237 18.19 17.71 14.24
N ASP A 238 19.46 18.04 14.40
CA ASP A 238 19.96 18.96 15.46
C ASP A 238 19.48 18.57 16.87
N GLY A 239 19.48 17.27 17.18
CA GLY A 239 19.04 16.73 18.48
C GLY A 239 17.53 16.80 18.75
N LYS A 240 16.73 17.13 17.73
CA LYS A 240 15.26 17.16 17.83
C LYS A 240 14.65 16.01 17.03
N LYS A 241 13.67 15.35 17.63
CA LYS A 241 12.86 14.36 16.90
C LYS A 241 11.97 15.07 15.90
N MET A 242 12.08 14.67 14.63
CA MET A 242 11.27 15.15 13.50
C MET A 242 10.41 14.02 12.99
N GLU A 243 9.17 14.34 12.65
CA GLU A 243 8.23 13.39 12.06
C GLU A 243 7.80 13.82 10.66
N PRO A 244 7.47 12.86 9.76
CA PRO A 244 6.99 13.18 8.43
C PRO A 244 5.59 13.77 8.51
N MET A 245 5.39 14.86 7.79
CA MET A 245 4.11 15.55 7.63
C MET A 245 3.56 15.29 6.23
N GLU A 246 2.26 15.13 6.16
CA GLU A 246 1.52 14.92 4.92
C GLU A 246 0.59 16.10 4.65
N TYR A 247 0.50 16.49 3.38
CA TYR A 247 -0.53 17.39 2.90
C TYR A 247 -1.76 16.55 2.53
N LEU A 248 -2.81 16.70 3.30
CA LEU A 248 -4.06 15.95 3.17
C LEU A 248 -5.12 16.84 2.54
N VAL A 249 -5.78 16.34 1.49
CA VAL A 249 -6.96 16.95 0.86
C VAL A 249 -8.15 16.01 1.05
N VAL A 250 -9.25 16.55 1.57
CA VAL A 250 -10.50 15.83 1.76
C VAL A 250 -11.62 16.59 1.04
N ASP A 251 -12.22 15.94 0.03
CA ASP A 251 -13.43 16.42 -0.63
C ASP A 251 -14.63 15.66 -0.06
N VAL A 252 -15.60 16.37 0.48
CA VAL A 252 -16.74 15.79 1.19
C VAL A 252 -18.00 16.64 0.98
N PRO A 253 -19.21 16.03 0.97
CA PRO A 253 -20.46 16.78 1.01
C PRO A 253 -20.49 17.73 2.21
N SER A 254 -21.03 18.94 2.01
CA SER A 254 -21.00 20.02 3.00
C SER A 254 -21.57 19.63 4.38
N GLU A 255 -22.52 18.69 4.43
CA GLU A 255 -23.11 18.17 5.67
C GLU A 255 -22.12 17.44 6.59
N TYR A 256 -21.03 16.87 6.04
CA TYR A 256 -20.01 16.12 6.79
C TYR A 256 -18.77 16.95 7.16
N GLN A 257 -18.73 18.24 6.83
CA GLN A 257 -17.60 19.13 7.14
C GLN A 257 -17.20 19.08 8.62
N GLY A 258 -18.17 19.15 9.52
CA GLY A 258 -17.93 19.14 10.96
C GLY A 258 -17.22 17.87 11.44
N VAL A 259 -17.63 16.72 10.92
CA VAL A 259 -17.04 15.42 11.24
C VAL A 259 -15.56 15.37 10.85
N ILE A 260 -15.21 15.90 9.68
CA ILE A 260 -13.80 15.94 9.22
C ILE A 260 -12.96 16.81 10.15
N ILE A 261 -13.42 18.02 10.49
CA ILE A 261 -12.68 18.95 11.36
C ILE A 261 -12.49 18.35 12.76
N GLU A 262 -13.53 17.73 13.32
CA GLU A 262 -13.48 17.09 14.64
C GLU A 262 -12.42 15.97 14.70
N LYS A 263 -12.29 15.16 13.64
CA LYS A 263 -11.31 14.07 13.57
C LYS A 263 -9.86 14.54 13.44
N MET A 264 -9.64 15.71 12.86
CA MET A 264 -8.27 16.20 12.63
C MET A 264 -7.60 16.72 13.91
N GLY A 265 -8.36 17.30 14.85
CA GLY A 265 -7.80 17.86 16.09
C GLY A 265 -7.01 16.86 16.94
N PRO A 266 -7.58 15.71 17.35
CA PRO A 266 -6.87 14.67 18.09
C PRO A 266 -5.66 14.10 17.32
N ARG A 267 -5.72 14.09 15.99
CA ARG A 267 -4.68 13.60 15.08
C ARG A 267 -3.61 14.63 14.75
N LYS A 268 -3.64 15.82 15.40
CA LYS A 268 -2.67 16.93 15.22
C LYS A 268 -2.66 17.50 13.80
N GLY A 269 -3.77 17.37 13.06
CA GLY A 269 -3.95 18.00 11.76
C GLY A 269 -4.23 19.48 11.88
N GLU A 270 -3.51 20.30 11.10
CA GLU A 270 -3.68 21.74 11.01
C GLU A 270 -4.35 22.08 9.69
N MET A 271 -5.53 22.70 9.74
CA MET A 271 -6.27 23.12 8.56
C MET A 271 -5.56 24.29 7.88
N THR A 272 -5.27 24.15 6.58
CA THR A 272 -4.61 25.17 5.77
C THR A 272 -5.59 25.92 4.87
N SER A 273 -6.62 25.21 4.38
CA SER A 273 -7.62 25.80 3.46
C SER A 273 -8.95 25.09 3.59
N MET A 274 -10.02 25.82 3.28
CA MET A 274 -11.37 25.28 3.14
C MET A 274 -12.10 26.04 2.04
N GLN A 275 -12.53 25.33 1.00
CA GLN A 275 -13.12 25.93 -0.20
C GLN A 275 -14.42 25.21 -0.58
N PRO A 276 -15.56 25.93 -0.68
CA PRO A 276 -16.79 25.37 -1.24
C PRO A 276 -16.61 25.06 -2.73
N MET A 277 -17.04 23.87 -3.15
CA MET A 277 -17.03 23.41 -4.53
C MET A 277 -18.41 22.89 -4.95
N GLY A 278 -19.39 23.82 -5.04
CA GLY A 278 -20.78 23.47 -5.29
C GLY A 278 -21.43 22.80 -4.07
N GLU A 279 -21.86 21.53 -4.21
CA GLU A 279 -22.45 20.75 -3.13
C GLU A 279 -21.41 20.11 -2.19
N THR A 280 -20.14 20.13 -2.58
CA THR A 280 -19.03 19.58 -1.82
C THR A 280 -18.16 20.69 -1.24
N ILE A 281 -17.38 20.33 -0.22
CA ILE A 281 -16.35 21.18 0.38
C ILE A 281 -15.02 20.47 0.25
N ARG A 282 -14.00 21.20 -0.19
CA ARG A 282 -12.60 20.79 -0.12
C ARG A 282 -11.98 21.34 1.15
N VAL A 283 -11.43 20.46 1.98
CA VAL A 283 -10.71 20.84 3.19
C VAL A 283 -9.29 20.29 3.10
N GLU A 284 -8.32 21.15 3.36
CA GLU A 284 -6.89 20.85 3.24
C GLU A 284 -6.21 20.95 4.60
N PHE A 285 -5.31 20.02 4.89
CA PHE A 285 -4.61 19.93 6.16
C PHE A 285 -3.13 19.62 5.96
N ILE A 286 -2.31 20.06 6.90
CA ILE A 286 -0.98 19.49 7.16
C ILE A 286 -1.09 18.64 8.41
N ILE A 287 -0.84 17.33 8.29
CA ILE A 287 -1.05 16.35 9.34
C ILE A 287 0.18 15.44 9.48
N PRO A 288 0.58 15.03 10.71
CA PRO A 288 1.59 13.99 10.87
C PRO A 288 1.17 12.70 10.15
N ALA A 289 2.10 12.05 9.43
CA ALA A 289 1.80 10.82 8.68
C ALA A 289 1.17 9.73 9.59
N ARG A 290 1.58 9.63 10.87
CA ARG A 290 0.94 8.73 11.86
C ARG A 290 -0.51 9.09 12.16
N GLY A 291 -0.94 10.33 11.93
CA GLY A 291 -2.33 10.76 12.06
C GLY A 291 -3.23 10.24 10.93
N LEU A 292 -2.67 9.78 9.83
CA LEU A 292 -3.41 9.20 8.71
C LEU A 292 -3.75 7.72 8.93
N ILE A 293 -3.01 7.03 9.82
CA ILE A 293 -3.26 5.62 10.11
C ILE A 293 -4.69 5.44 10.61
N GLY A 294 -5.48 4.61 9.92
CA GLY A 294 -6.89 4.37 10.21
C GLY A 294 -7.86 5.52 9.89
N LEU A 295 -7.38 6.71 9.53
CA LEU A 295 -8.23 7.86 9.25
C LEU A 295 -9.17 7.62 8.06
N ARG A 296 -8.66 6.99 7.00
CA ARG A 296 -9.44 6.73 5.78
C ARG A 296 -10.68 5.88 6.06
N SER A 297 -10.51 4.79 6.79
CA SER A 297 -11.60 3.89 7.16
C SER A 297 -12.65 4.59 8.03
N GLU A 298 -12.22 5.41 8.97
CA GLU A 298 -13.11 6.19 9.82
C GLU A 298 -13.89 7.25 9.01
N VAL A 299 -13.19 8.04 8.19
CA VAL A 299 -13.82 9.08 7.36
C VAL A 299 -14.83 8.48 6.39
N LEU A 300 -14.49 7.38 5.69
CA LEU A 300 -15.41 6.69 4.79
C LEU A 300 -16.65 6.16 5.53
N THR A 301 -16.48 5.65 6.74
CA THR A 301 -17.61 5.18 7.56
C THR A 301 -18.55 6.32 7.93
N ASP A 302 -17.99 7.41 8.45
CA ASP A 302 -18.79 8.55 8.94
C ASP A 302 -19.45 9.34 7.81
N THR A 303 -18.83 9.37 6.62
CA THR A 303 -19.37 10.04 5.42
C THR A 303 -20.15 9.09 4.51
N ARG A 304 -20.46 7.87 4.96
CA ARG A 304 -21.18 6.84 4.18
C ARG A 304 -20.53 6.55 2.83
N GLY A 305 -19.19 6.59 2.77
CA GLY A 305 -18.42 6.33 1.58
C GLY A 305 -18.33 7.48 0.56
N THR A 306 -18.84 8.67 0.88
CA THR A 306 -18.89 9.80 -0.06
C THR A 306 -17.64 10.66 -0.07
N ALA A 307 -16.78 10.57 0.96
CA ALA A 307 -15.54 11.34 1.02
C ALA A 307 -14.49 10.84 0.04
N VAL A 308 -13.76 11.77 -0.58
CA VAL A 308 -12.57 11.49 -1.36
C VAL A 308 -11.36 12.06 -0.60
N MET A 309 -10.39 11.21 -0.31
CA MET A 309 -9.17 11.59 0.41
C MET A 309 -7.95 11.34 -0.45
N THR A 310 -7.08 12.34 -0.54
CA THR A 310 -5.76 12.22 -1.14
C THR A 310 -4.72 12.85 -0.21
N HIS A 311 -3.54 12.28 -0.15
CA HIS A 311 -2.44 12.83 0.63
C HIS A 311 -1.11 12.65 -0.10
N THR A 312 -0.18 13.55 0.17
CA THR A 312 1.19 13.53 -0.36
C THR A 312 2.16 13.95 0.72
N PHE A 313 3.38 13.40 0.67
CA PHE A 313 4.43 13.86 1.58
C PHE A 313 4.65 15.36 1.43
N HIS A 314 4.72 16.08 2.55
CA HIS A 314 4.93 17.52 2.59
C HIS A 314 6.36 17.86 3.02
N ASP A 315 6.73 17.57 4.27
CA ASP A 315 8.03 17.89 4.84
C ASP A 315 8.24 17.11 6.16
N TYR A 316 9.35 17.31 6.82
CA TYR A 316 9.59 16.90 8.19
C TYR A 316 9.43 18.05 9.17
N ALA A 317 8.63 17.87 10.22
CA ALA A 317 8.41 18.87 11.27
C ALA A 317 8.72 18.29 12.66
N PRO A 318 8.95 19.14 13.67
CA PRO A 318 9.11 18.69 15.04
C PRO A 318 7.94 17.82 15.51
N PHE A 319 8.25 16.74 16.24
CA PHE A 319 7.26 15.80 16.76
C PHE A 319 6.17 16.51 17.57
N LYS A 320 4.90 16.39 17.15
CA LYS A 320 3.75 17.12 17.74
C LYS A 320 3.14 16.45 19.00
N GLY A 321 3.88 15.57 19.66
CA GLY A 321 3.42 14.85 20.84
C GLY A 321 2.54 13.64 20.49
N GLU A 322 2.04 12.94 21.49
CA GLU A 322 1.29 11.72 21.31
C GLU A 322 -0.05 11.94 20.57
N ILE A 323 -0.39 10.99 19.70
CA ILE A 323 -1.73 10.84 19.11
C ILE A 323 -2.39 9.68 19.84
N PRO A 324 -3.63 9.86 20.36
CA PRO A 324 -4.34 8.77 21.02
C PRO A 324 -4.48 7.56 20.11
N GLY A 325 -4.05 6.40 20.60
CA GLY A 325 -4.27 5.12 19.94
C GLY A 325 -5.71 4.63 20.04
N ARG A 326 -5.91 3.33 19.82
CA ARG A 326 -7.23 2.70 20.01
C ARG A 326 -7.74 2.94 21.44
N LYS A 327 -8.95 3.49 21.54
CA LYS A 327 -9.56 3.84 22.83
C LYS A 327 -10.01 2.60 23.63
N ASN A 328 -10.45 1.55 22.94
CA ASN A 328 -11.02 0.35 23.54
C ASN A 328 -10.02 -0.80 23.54
N GLY A 329 -10.05 -1.63 24.60
CA GLY A 329 -9.27 -2.85 24.70
C GLY A 329 -9.79 -3.96 23.78
N VAL A 330 -9.28 -5.17 23.94
CA VAL A 330 -9.62 -6.34 23.14
C VAL A 330 -10.14 -7.51 24.02
N LEU A 331 -10.91 -8.37 23.40
CA LEU A 331 -11.32 -9.67 23.93
C LEU A 331 -10.30 -10.73 23.48
N ILE A 332 -9.65 -11.39 24.45
CA ILE A 332 -8.54 -12.32 24.18
C ILE A 332 -8.98 -13.72 24.57
N ALA A 333 -8.82 -14.70 23.67
CA ALA A 333 -9.08 -16.09 23.99
C ALA A 333 -8.09 -16.61 25.07
N MET A 334 -8.61 -17.29 26.09
CA MET A 334 -7.80 -17.82 27.20
C MET A 334 -7.20 -19.19 26.91
N GLU A 335 -7.84 -19.95 26.02
CA GLU A 335 -7.50 -21.37 25.77
C GLU A 335 -7.67 -21.73 24.30
N ASN A 336 -7.14 -22.89 23.94
CA ASN A 336 -7.28 -23.46 22.61
C ASN A 336 -8.61 -24.22 22.53
N GLY A 337 -9.29 -24.12 21.40
CA GLY A 337 -10.52 -24.85 21.15
C GLY A 337 -11.34 -24.26 20.01
N GLU A 338 -12.56 -24.75 19.84
CA GLU A 338 -13.51 -24.25 18.85
C GLU A 338 -14.54 -23.36 19.54
N THR A 339 -14.84 -22.21 18.93
CA THR A 339 -15.81 -21.24 19.45
C THR A 339 -17.23 -21.82 19.42
N THR A 340 -17.99 -21.64 20.49
CA THR A 340 -19.36 -22.11 20.58
C THR A 340 -20.35 -20.94 20.54
N ALA A 341 -21.53 -21.17 19.93
CA ALA A 341 -22.59 -20.17 19.90
C ALA A 341 -22.99 -19.73 21.32
N TYR A 342 -23.02 -20.65 22.27
CA TYR A 342 -23.33 -20.37 23.68
C TYR A 342 -22.33 -19.42 24.34
N ALA A 343 -21.02 -19.64 24.10
CA ALA A 343 -19.99 -18.77 24.68
C ALA A 343 -19.99 -17.39 24.01
N LEU A 344 -20.13 -17.33 22.68
CA LEU A 344 -20.17 -16.07 21.94
C LEU A 344 -21.39 -15.22 22.31
N ASP A 345 -22.55 -15.82 22.56
CA ASP A 345 -23.74 -15.12 23.05
C ASP A 345 -23.48 -14.43 24.40
N ALA A 346 -22.85 -15.12 25.32
CA ALA A 346 -22.46 -14.59 26.62
C ALA A 346 -21.41 -13.46 26.52
N LEU A 347 -20.66 -13.40 25.41
CA LEU A 347 -19.60 -12.40 25.16
C LEU A 347 -20.11 -11.16 24.39
N GLN A 348 -21.21 -11.25 23.64
CA GLN A 348 -21.78 -10.14 22.88
C GLN A 348 -22.00 -8.85 23.71
N PRO A 349 -22.50 -8.89 24.95
CA PRO A 349 -22.66 -7.67 25.77
C PRO A 349 -21.33 -7.02 26.17
N ARG A 350 -20.19 -7.71 26.00
CA ARG A 350 -18.85 -7.22 26.36
C ARG A 350 -18.14 -6.52 25.22
N GLY A 351 -18.61 -6.64 23.97
CA GLY A 351 -17.98 -5.99 22.84
C GLY A 351 -18.39 -6.53 21.48
N ILE A 352 -17.63 -6.18 20.46
CA ILE A 352 -17.87 -6.56 19.06
C ILE A 352 -17.00 -7.77 18.73
N LEU A 353 -17.60 -8.87 18.34
CA LEU A 353 -16.87 -10.09 17.97
C LEU A 353 -16.35 -10.04 16.52
N PHE A 354 -15.18 -10.65 16.27
CA PHE A 354 -14.52 -10.69 14.96
C PHE A 354 -14.69 -12.06 14.25
N LEU A 355 -15.28 -13.04 14.89
CA LEU A 355 -15.40 -14.38 14.37
C LEU A 355 -16.77 -15.00 14.74
N PRO A 356 -17.32 -15.87 13.87
CA PRO A 356 -18.53 -16.64 14.14
C PRO A 356 -18.24 -17.87 15.03
N PRO A 357 -19.29 -18.60 15.46
CA PRO A 357 -19.10 -19.90 16.08
C PRO A 357 -18.53 -20.95 15.10
N GLY A 358 -17.88 -21.97 15.62
CA GLY A 358 -17.27 -23.05 14.83
C GLY A 358 -15.86 -22.72 14.31
N ILE A 359 -15.22 -21.67 14.82
CA ILE A 359 -13.85 -21.29 14.44
C ILE A 359 -12.87 -21.75 15.52
N GLU A 360 -11.81 -22.42 15.10
CA GLU A 360 -10.69 -22.74 16.00
C GLU A 360 -9.97 -21.47 16.46
N VAL A 361 -9.68 -21.40 17.74
CA VAL A 361 -8.93 -20.32 18.40
C VAL A 361 -7.84 -20.88 19.29
N TYR A 362 -6.87 -20.06 19.64
CA TYR A 362 -5.81 -20.39 20.58
C TYR A 362 -5.63 -19.31 21.66
N GLY A 363 -5.05 -19.67 22.79
CA GLY A 363 -4.77 -18.72 23.87
C GLY A 363 -3.89 -17.56 23.40
N GLY A 364 -4.32 -16.31 23.65
CA GLY A 364 -3.70 -15.09 23.18
C GLY A 364 -4.22 -14.57 21.83
N MET A 365 -5.10 -15.30 21.13
CA MET A 365 -5.77 -14.80 19.93
C MET A 365 -6.82 -13.75 20.30
N ILE A 366 -6.85 -12.64 19.56
CA ILE A 366 -7.84 -11.58 19.72
C ILE A 366 -9.09 -11.96 18.93
N ILE A 367 -10.23 -12.06 19.62
CA ILE A 367 -11.50 -12.52 19.07
C ILE A 367 -12.57 -11.43 18.97
N GLY A 368 -12.25 -10.22 19.45
CA GLY A 368 -13.18 -9.10 19.40
C GLY A 368 -12.59 -7.82 20.02
N GLN A 369 -13.32 -6.72 19.83
CA GLN A 369 -13.06 -5.43 20.47
C GLN A 369 -13.87 -5.36 21.78
N HIS A 370 -13.21 -5.04 22.89
CA HIS A 370 -13.89 -4.86 24.17
C HIS A 370 -14.67 -3.53 24.18
N ALA A 371 -15.80 -3.49 24.88
CA ALA A 371 -16.59 -2.26 25.05
C ALA A 371 -15.92 -1.23 25.99
N LYS A 372 -14.92 -1.67 26.80
CA LYS A 372 -14.15 -0.84 27.74
C LYS A 372 -12.71 -0.64 27.23
N ASP A 373 -11.98 0.23 27.91
CA ASP A 373 -10.60 0.62 27.60
C ASP A 373 -9.54 -0.45 27.94
N ASN A 374 -9.88 -1.45 28.74
CA ASN A 374 -8.96 -2.52 29.15
C ASN A 374 -9.17 -3.82 28.35
N ASP A 375 -8.09 -4.57 28.19
CA ASP A 375 -8.14 -5.92 27.63
C ASP A 375 -8.83 -6.90 28.58
N LEU A 376 -9.52 -7.88 27.99
CA LEU A 376 -10.25 -8.87 28.76
C LEU A 376 -9.98 -10.30 28.22
N ASP A 377 -9.38 -11.12 29.08
CA ASP A 377 -9.25 -12.56 28.81
C ASP A 377 -10.61 -13.26 28.95
N VAL A 378 -11.04 -14.00 27.94
CA VAL A 378 -12.36 -14.64 27.88
C VAL A 378 -12.27 -16.08 27.36
N ASN A 379 -13.26 -16.90 27.69
CA ASN A 379 -13.37 -18.26 27.17
C ASN A 379 -14.45 -18.35 26.08
N PRO A 380 -14.06 -18.36 24.79
CA PRO A 380 -15.03 -18.48 23.69
C PRO A 380 -15.41 -19.92 23.35
N CYS A 381 -14.77 -20.92 23.99
CA CYS A 381 -14.93 -22.34 23.70
C CYS A 381 -15.89 -23.07 24.68
N LYS A 382 -16.43 -22.33 25.67
CA LYS A 382 -17.25 -22.91 26.72
C LYS A 382 -18.54 -23.49 26.16
N GLY A 383 -18.72 -24.81 26.31
CA GLY A 383 -19.96 -25.49 25.96
C GLY A 383 -21.08 -25.27 26.99
N LYS A 384 -22.32 -25.44 26.56
CA LYS A 384 -23.48 -25.47 27.44
C LYS A 384 -23.39 -26.74 28.28
N LYS A 385 -23.31 -26.64 29.61
CA LYS A 385 -23.43 -27.82 30.48
C LYS A 385 -24.87 -28.32 30.43
N LEU A 386 -25.06 -29.50 29.92
CA LEU A 386 -26.37 -30.21 29.94
C LEU A 386 -26.71 -30.58 31.40
N THR A 387 -27.33 -29.68 32.13
CA THR A 387 -27.89 -29.96 33.45
C THR A 387 -29.40 -29.90 33.36
N ASN A 388 -30.06 -31.04 33.35
CA ASN A 388 -31.49 -31.34 33.43
C ASN A 388 -32.23 -31.72 32.15
N VAL A 389 -32.65 -32.99 32.12
CA VAL A 389 -33.48 -33.63 31.11
C VAL A 389 -34.90 -33.04 30.98
N ARG A 390 -35.33 -32.15 31.87
CA ARG A 390 -36.68 -31.58 31.90
C ARG A 390 -36.91 -30.27 31.17
N ALA A 391 -35.90 -29.65 30.60
CA ALA A 391 -36.00 -28.36 29.89
C ALA A 391 -35.64 -28.45 28.38
N SER A 392 -35.79 -29.62 27.77
CA SER A 392 -35.44 -29.83 26.34
C SER A 392 -36.42 -29.19 25.31
N GLY A 393 -37.42 -28.46 25.78
CA GLY A 393 -38.49 -27.90 24.92
C GLY A 393 -38.45 -26.39 24.73
N SER A 394 -37.53 -25.63 25.36
CA SER A 394 -37.47 -24.19 25.26
C SER A 394 -36.04 -23.67 25.12
N ASP A 395 -35.23 -24.27 24.25
CA ASP A 395 -34.01 -23.63 23.83
C ASP A 395 -34.35 -22.49 22.85
N ASP A 396 -34.46 -21.27 23.36
CA ASP A 396 -34.49 -20.09 22.51
C ASP A 396 -33.25 -20.11 21.62
N ALA A 397 -33.45 -20.05 20.30
CA ALA A 397 -32.37 -20.04 19.32
C ALA A 397 -31.43 -18.86 19.63
N VAL A 398 -30.16 -19.16 19.92
CA VAL A 398 -29.14 -18.16 20.18
C VAL A 398 -29.07 -17.19 19.00
N LYS A 399 -29.41 -15.91 19.22
CA LYS A 399 -29.32 -14.85 18.20
C LYS A 399 -27.99 -14.13 18.33
N LEU A 400 -27.02 -14.52 17.50
CA LEU A 400 -25.72 -13.85 17.43
C LEU A 400 -25.81 -12.66 16.43
N ALA A 401 -25.29 -11.51 16.83
CA ALA A 401 -25.02 -10.42 15.91
C ALA A 401 -23.95 -10.87 14.90
N PRO A 402 -24.04 -10.43 13.63
CA PRO A 402 -22.99 -10.72 12.65
C PRO A 402 -21.60 -10.25 13.16
N PRO A 403 -20.57 -11.08 13.07
CA PRO A 403 -19.22 -10.69 13.48
C PRO A 403 -18.66 -9.64 12.54
N ARG A 404 -17.83 -8.74 13.04
CA ARG A 404 -17.05 -7.80 12.24
C ARG A 404 -15.80 -8.51 11.73
N ILE A 405 -15.86 -9.05 10.52
CA ILE A 405 -14.69 -9.66 9.86
C ILE A 405 -13.79 -8.54 9.35
N LEU A 406 -12.55 -8.48 9.81
CA LEU A 406 -11.58 -7.46 9.43
C LEU A 406 -10.84 -7.85 8.14
N THR A 407 -10.70 -6.89 7.21
CA THR A 407 -9.75 -7.00 6.11
C THR A 407 -8.31 -6.83 6.62
N LEU A 408 -7.30 -7.07 5.77
CA LEU A 408 -5.90 -6.88 6.14
C LEU A 408 -5.64 -5.42 6.58
N GLU A 409 -6.12 -4.45 5.81
CA GLU A 409 -5.96 -3.03 6.11
C GLU A 409 -6.62 -2.69 7.45
N GLN A 410 -7.86 -3.11 7.65
CA GLN A 410 -8.58 -2.89 8.91
C GLN A 410 -7.90 -3.57 10.10
N ALA A 411 -7.27 -4.72 9.90
CA ALA A 411 -6.51 -5.41 10.92
C ALA A 411 -5.24 -4.65 11.31
N LEU A 412 -4.50 -4.13 10.32
CA LEU A 412 -3.30 -3.31 10.53
C LEU A 412 -3.60 -1.98 11.24
N GLU A 413 -4.71 -1.34 10.86
CA GLU A 413 -5.21 -0.12 11.51
C GLU A 413 -5.68 -0.37 12.94
N PHE A 414 -6.22 -1.56 13.22
CA PHE A 414 -6.84 -1.90 14.50
C PHE A 414 -5.83 -2.26 15.58
N ILE A 415 -4.76 -2.98 15.26
CA ILE A 415 -3.81 -3.51 16.26
C ILE A 415 -3.06 -2.41 17.01
N ASP A 416 -2.69 -2.72 18.25
CA ASP A 416 -1.84 -1.88 19.10
C ASP A 416 -0.40 -2.40 19.17
N ASP A 417 0.47 -1.67 19.86
CA ASP A 417 1.93 -1.91 19.90
C ASP A 417 2.31 -3.28 20.46
N ASP A 418 1.48 -3.88 21.32
CA ASP A 418 1.66 -5.21 21.90
C ASP A 418 0.93 -6.33 21.13
N GLU A 419 0.43 -6.03 19.94
CA GLU A 419 -0.36 -6.92 19.10
C GLU A 419 0.32 -7.20 17.76
N LEU A 420 -0.12 -8.26 17.08
CA LEU A 420 0.33 -8.67 15.75
C LEU A 420 -0.86 -9.09 14.89
N VAL A 421 -0.74 -8.88 13.60
CA VAL A 421 -1.61 -9.51 12.59
C VAL A 421 -0.91 -10.76 12.07
N GLU A 422 -1.53 -11.91 12.24
CA GLU A 422 -1.12 -13.17 11.63
C GLU A 422 -1.76 -13.27 10.24
N VAL A 423 -0.94 -13.29 9.21
CA VAL A 423 -1.34 -13.31 7.80
C VAL A 423 -1.01 -14.66 7.21
N THR A 424 -2.01 -15.33 6.70
CA THR A 424 -1.89 -16.64 6.03
C THR A 424 -2.64 -16.63 4.70
N PRO A 425 -2.42 -17.59 3.81
CA PRO A 425 -3.17 -17.69 2.54
C PRO A 425 -4.69 -17.70 2.71
N LYS A 426 -5.19 -18.23 3.83
CA LYS A 426 -6.63 -18.42 4.06
C LYS A 426 -7.23 -17.48 5.10
N SER A 427 -6.43 -17.01 6.06
CA SER A 427 -6.92 -16.32 7.24
C SER A 427 -6.11 -15.07 7.59
N ILE A 428 -6.78 -14.10 8.18
CA ILE A 428 -6.19 -12.95 8.87
C ILE A 428 -6.67 -13.05 10.31
N ARG A 429 -5.72 -13.18 11.25
CA ARG A 429 -6.00 -13.31 12.69
C ARG A 429 -5.23 -12.25 13.45
N LEU A 430 -5.82 -11.77 14.52
CA LEU A 430 -5.15 -10.85 15.44
C LEU A 430 -4.70 -11.62 16.68
N ARG A 431 -3.53 -11.30 17.21
CA ARG A 431 -3.04 -11.90 18.45
C ARG A 431 -2.18 -10.96 19.27
N LYS A 432 -2.06 -11.24 20.55
CA LYS A 432 -1.04 -10.58 21.38
C LYS A 432 0.37 -11.07 21.01
N LYS A 433 1.37 -10.21 21.15
CA LYS A 433 2.79 -10.59 21.00
C LYS A 433 3.16 -11.65 22.04
N GLU A 434 2.78 -11.40 23.29
CA GLU A 434 2.91 -12.37 24.39
C GLU A 434 1.60 -13.16 24.56
N LEU A 435 1.63 -14.44 24.27
CA LEU A 435 0.45 -15.30 24.33
C LEU A 435 0.08 -15.71 25.77
N ASP A 436 1.08 -15.83 26.66
CA ASP A 436 0.86 -16.20 28.07
C ASP A 436 0.23 -15.04 28.86
N PRO A 437 -1.00 -15.20 29.39
CA PRO A 437 -1.68 -14.16 30.16
C PRO A 437 -0.92 -13.76 31.43
N ASN A 438 -0.14 -14.66 32.04
CA ASN A 438 0.63 -14.36 33.26
C ASN A 438 1.84 -13.47 32.95
N ARG A 439 2.43 -13.58 31.75
CA ARG A 439 3.53 -12.74 31.31
C ARG A 439 3.04 -11.37 30.86
N ARG A 440 1.87 -11.28 30.21
CA ARG A 440 1.25 -9.99 29.84
C ARG A 440 0.98 -9.10 31.05
N LYS A 441 0.53 -9.66 32.18
CA LYS A 441 0.22 -8.90 33.42
C LYS A 441 1.43 -8.40 34.20
N ARG A 442 2.66 -8.81 33.84
CA ARG A 442 3.91 -8.41 34.52
C ARG A 442 4.62 -7.23 33.85
N LYS A 443 4.12 -6.75 32.72
CA LYS A 443 4.57 -5.55 32.02
C LYS A 443 3.63 -4.39 32.37
#